data_73d0fc1199df389a5a2ed92a1d0625ae
#
_entry.id   73d0fc1199df389a5a2ed92a1d0625ae
#
_cell.length_a   1.000
_cell.length_b   1.000
_cell.length_c   1.000
_cell.angle_alpha   90.00
_cell.angle_beta   90.00
_cell.angle_gamma   90.00
#
_symmetry.space_group_name_H-M   'P 1'
#
loop_
_entity.id
_entity.type
_entity.pdbx_description
1 polymer ?
#
loop_
_entity_poly.entity_id
_entity_poly.type
_entity_poly.pdbx_seq_one_letter_code
_entity_poly.pdbx_strand_id
1 'polypeptide(L)'
;MIYSIQPKIYAKLKKSLYAIISLILISFIFFTIKYNETSGQKRGETLSRILKNNYFLELNKFIFQKVNSPYLNITHKIIKGENLTNIFNSYNIDKKDIAKANSKLKKFIKPNKLKMGTILDLVIKKNISGTLNLIKLNLPTSKSINISLDRDINNKFIAKKKITQLFTKLSFSEGIIKKSLYS
;
A
#
# COMPACT_ATOMS: atom_id res chain seq x y z
N MET A 1 69.40 -23.56 41.16
CA MET A 1 68.78 -24.87 40.73
C MET A 1 67.55 -24.51 39.91
N ILE A 2 67.65 -24.60 38.56
CA ILE A 2 66.54 -24.32 37.68
C ILE A 2 65.89 -25.67 37.37
N TYR A 3 64.69 -25.90 37.89
CA TYR A 3 63.90 -27.09 37.58
C TYR A 3 63.44 -27.02 36.14
N SER A 4 64.01 -27.78 35.24
CA SER A 4 63.57 -28.00 33.89
C SER A 4 62.29 -28.87 33.91
N ILE A 5 61.18 -28.31 33.75
CA ILE A 5 59.89 -29.02 33.62
C ILE A 5 60.00 -29.89 32.38
N GLN A 6 59.80 -31.21 32.52
CA GLN A 6 59.88 -32.15 31.38
C GLN A 6 58.92 -31.79 30.26
N PRO A 7 59.34 -31.76 28.96
CA PRO A 7 58.56 -31.29 27.86
C PRO A 7 57.23 -32.03 27.67
N LYS A 8 57.11 -33.28 28.10
CA LYS A 8 55.85 -34.07 28.06
C LYS A 8 54.78 -33.53 29.02
N ILE A 9 55.12 -33.00 30.16
CA ILE A 9 54.22 -32.44 31.18
C ILE A 9 53.66 -31.11 30.62
N TYR A 10 54.50 -30.30 30.00
CA TYR A 10 54.12 -29.02 29.41
C TYR A 10 53.12 -29.19 28.22
N ALA A 11 53.32 -30.20 27.37
CA ALA A 11 52.43 -30.52 26.27
C ALA A 11 51.07 -31.03 26.77
N LYS A 12 51.01 -31.78 27.86
CA LYS A 12 49.78 -32.28 28.46
C LYS A 12 49.00 -31.16 29.14
N LEU A 13 49.65 -30.24 29.83
CA LEU A 13 49.05 -29.03 30.41
C LEU A 13 48.48 -28.10 29.35
N LYS A 14 49.22 -27.90 28.24
CA LYS A 14 48.77 -27.08 27.12
C LYS A 14 47.52 -27.63 26.46
N LYS A 15 47.42 -28.95 26.21
CA LYS A 15 46.23 -29.60 25.70
C LYS A 15 45.03 -29.47 26.64
N SER A 16 45.25 -29.63 27.95
CA SER A 16 44.19 -29.44 28.97
C SER A 16 43.69 -28.00 28.98
N LEU A 17 44.59 -27.02 28.85
CA LEU A 17 44.22 -25.61 28.79
C LEU A 17 43.34 -25.29 27.57
N TYR A 18 43.68 -25.81 26.39
CA TYR A 18 42.85 -25.63 25.18
C TYR A 18 41.49 -26.29 25.32
N ALA A 19 41.41 -27.46 25.96
CA ALA A 19 40.12 -28.11 26.22
C ALA A 19 39.20 -27.26 27.12
N ILE A 20 39.77 -26.66 28.18
CA ILE A 20 39.03 -25.77 29.08
C ILE A 20 38.56 -24.51 28.35
N ILE A 21 39.42 -23.88 27.54
CA ILE A 21 39.03 -22.69 26.75
C ILE A 21 37.92 -23.03 25.76
N SER A 22 38.02 -24.17 25.08
CA SER A 22 36.98 -24.65 24.16
C SER A 22 35.62 -24.82 24.87
N LEU A 23 35.62 -25.40 26.06
CA LEU A 23 34.43 -25.63 26.86
C LEU A 23 33.79 -24.33 27.33
N ILE A 24 34.58 -23.33 27.69
CA ILE A 24 34.10 -21.98 28.03
C ILE A 24 33.49 -21.29 26.83
N LEU A 25 34.07 -21.39 25.64
CA LEU A 25 33.55 -20.81 24.41
C LEU A 25 32.18 -21.43 24.00
N ILE A 26 32.09 -22.76 24.11
CA ILE A 26 30.85 -23.48 23.83
C ILE A 26 29.72 -23.05 24.79
N SER A 27 30.08 -22.95 26.11
CA SER A 27 29.13 -22.46 27.12
C SER A 27 28.65 -21.02 26.86
N PHE A 28 29.57 -20.15 26.44
CA PHE A 28 29.25 -18.78 26.11
C PHE A 28 28.32 -18.67 24.90
N ILE A 29 28.57 -19.45 23.85
CA ILE A 29 27.72 -19.52 22.67
C ILE A 29 26.30 -20.02 23.05
N PHE A 30 26.22 -21.07 23.85
CA PHE A 30 24.96 -21.62 24.33
C PHE A 30 24.19 -20.59 25.17
N PHE A 31 24.86 -19.86 26.02
CA PHE A 31 24.28 -18.79 26.85
C PHE A 31 23.74 -17.65 25.99
N THR A 32 24.46 -17.21 24.96
CA THR A 32 24.01 -16.14 24.07
C THR A 32 22.77 -16.54 23.24
N ILE A 33 22.71 -17.79 22.76
CA ILE A 33 21.56 -18.32 22.04
C ILE A 33 20.31 -18.34 22.95
N LYS A 34 20.47 -18.89 24.17
CA LYS A 34 19.36 -18.95 25.15
C LYS A 34 18.88 -17.56 25.58
N TYR A 35 19.82 -16.63 25.78
CA TYR A 35 19.47 -15.25 26.12
C TYR A 35 18.68 -14.54 25.03
N ASN A 36 19.08 -14.69 23.78
CA ASN A 36 18.37 -14.11 22.64
C ASN A 36 16.96 -14.69 22.45
N GLU A 37 16.81 -16.00 22.59
CA GLU A 37 15.51 -16.69 22.46
C GLU A 37 14.52 -16.20 23.54
N THR A 38 14.97 -16.13 24.80
CA THR A 38 14.14 -15.66 25.93
C THR A 38 13.77 -14.17 25.81
N SER A 39 14.68 -13.35 25.29
CA SER A 39 14.43 -11.92 25.09
C SER A 39 13.43 -11.65 23.96
N GLY A 40 13.47 -12.44 22.90
CA GLY A 40 12.53 -12.35 21.77
C GLY A 40 11.09 -12.71 22.18
N GLN A 41 10.91 -13.80 22.92
CA GLN A 41 9.62 -14.23 23.42
C GLN A 41 8.98 -13.21 24.37
N LYS A 42 9.74 -12.70 25.35
CA LYS A 42 9.24 -11.67 26.28
C LYS A 42 8.79 -10.38 25.58
N ARG A 43 9.50 -9.94 24.53
CA ARG A 43 9.11 -8.77 23.73
C ARG A 43 7.82 -9.02 22.96
N GLY A 44 7.66 -10.21 22.37
CA GLY A 44 6.46 -10.61 21.64
C GLY A 44 5.22 -10.67 22.53
N GLU A 45 5.36 -11.26 23.73
CA GLU A 45 4.26 -11.33 24.72
C GLU A 45 3.86 -9.94 25.24
N THR A 46 4.82 -9.08 25.51
CA THR A 46 4.55 -7.71 25.98
C THR A 46 3.81 -6.90 24.91
N LEU A 47 4.26 -6.96 23.66
CA LEU A 47 3.57 -6.33 22.54
C LEU A 47 2.15 -6.88 22.36
N SER A 48 2.00 -8.19 22.42
CA SER A 48 0.69 -8.86 22.32
C SER A 48 -0.27 -8.41 23.43
N ARG A 49 0.20 -8.26 24.67
CA ARG A 49 -0.60 -7.74 25.80
C ARG A 49 -1.03 -6.29 25.57
N ILE A 50 -0.12 -5.44 25.09
CA ILE A 50 -0.43 -4.04 24.79
C ILE A 50 -1.48 -3.94 23.69
N LEU A 51 -1.30 -4.69 22.59
CA LEU A 51 -2.22 -4.69 21.46
C LEU A 51 -3.60 -5.26 21.78
N LYS A 52 -3.70 -6.20 22.74
CA LYS A 52 -4.96 -6.80 23.21
C LYS A 52 -5.62 -6.02 24.36
N ASN A 53 -4.95 -5.00 24.89
CA ASN A 53 -5.49 -4.20 25.98
C ASN A 53 -6.70 -3.38 25.50
N ASN A 54 -7.84 -3.49 26.18
CA ASN A 54 -9.06 -2.78 25.83
C ASN A 54 -8.88 -1.26 25.79
N TYR A 55 -8.11 -0.69 26.72
CA TYR A 55 -7.79 0.75 26.72
C TYR A 55 -7.00 1.17 25.49
N PHE A 56 -6.06 0.32 25.02
CA PHE A 56 -5.32 0.59 23.80
C PHE A 56 -6.22 0.53 22.56
N LEU A 57 -7.14 -0.43 22.51
CA LEU A 57 -8.12 -0.54 21.44
C LEU A 57 -9.10 0.64 21.42
N GLU A 58 -9.57 1.08 22.58
CA GLU A 58 -10.46 2.25 22.71
C GLU A 58 -9.72 3.54 22.33
N LEU A 59 -8.48 3.72 22.79
CA LEU A 59 -7.64 4.86 22.41
C LEU A 59 -7.43 4.91 20.91
N ASN A 60 -7.11 3.77 20.28
CA ASN A 60 -6.99 3.71 18.83
C ASN A 60 -8.29 4.08 18.13
N LYS A 61 -9.42 3.51 18.54
CA LYS A 61 -10.73 3.89 17.99
C LYS A 61 -10.98 5.39 18.10
N PHE A 62 -10.72 5.99 19.27
CA PHE A 62 -10.89 7.40 19.50
C PHE A 62 -9.98 8.25 18.60
N ILE A 63 -8.71 7.88 18.47
CA ILE A 63 -7.74 8.56 17.57
C ILE A 63 -8.20 8.46 16.12
N PHE A 64 -8.54 7.25 15.65
CA PHE A 64 -8.96 7.03 14.26
C PHE A 64 -10.30 7.70 13.94
N GLN A 65 -11.21 7.85 14.88
CA GLN A 65 -12.46 8.60 14.69
C GLN A 65 -12.23 10.11 14.57
N LYS A 66 -11.22 10.65 15.26
CA LYS A 66 -10.90 12.09 15.24
C LYS A 66 -9.94 12.50 14.13
N VAL A 67 -9.13 11.55 13.61
CA VAL A 67 -8.22 11.83 12.49
C VAL A 67 -9.02 11.77 11.20
N ASN A 68 -9.39 12.93 10.67
CA ASN A 68 -9.96 13.03 9.34
C ASN A 68 -8.96 12.49 8.33
N SER A 69 -9.40 11.58 7.48
CA SER A 69 -8.57 11.07 6.39
C SER A 69 -8.03 12.24 5.55
N PRO A 70 -6.73 12.33 5.31
CA PRO A 70 -6.18 13.34 4.41
C PRO A 70 -6.57 13.10 2.95
N TYR A 71 -7.19 11.96 2.65
CA TYR A 71 -7.63 11.58 1.32
C TYR A 71 -9.10 11.95 1.11
N LEU A 72 -9.37 12.61 -0.02
CA LEU A 72 -10.70 12.97 -0.48
C LEU A 72 -11.02 12.13 -1.72
N ASN A 73 -12.11 11.37 -1.67
CA ASN A 73 -12.65 10.66 -2.81
C ASN A 73 -13.70 11.54 -3.48
N ILE A 74 -13.52 11.82 -4.75
CA ILE A 74 -14.38 12.69 -5.54
C ILE A 74 -14.85 11.93 -6.78
N THR A 75 -16.16 11.91 -6.96
CA THR A 75 -16.80 11.42 -8.19
C THR A 75 -17.29 12.62 -9.00
N HIS A 76 -16.82 12.76 -10.24
CA HIS A 76 -17.16 13.88 -11.11
C HIS A 76 -17.82 13.37 -12.40
N LYS A 77 -18.98 13.92 -12.75
CA LYS A 77 -19.67 13.65 -14.01
C LYS A 77 -19.26 14.69 -15.04
N ILE A 78 -18.61 14.26 -16.11
CA ILE A 78 -18.10 15.14 -17.17
C ILE A 78 -19.26 15.83 -17.89
N ILE A 79 -19.22 17.16 -17.96
CA ILE A 79 -20.17 17.97 -18.71
C ILE A 79 -19.61 18.39 -20.07
N LYS A 80 -20.46 18.98 -20.91
CA LYS A 80 -20.10 19.41 -22.29
C LYS A 80 -18.98 20.48 -22.22
N GLY A 81 -17.90 20.26 -22.96
CA GLY A 81 -16.80 21.23 -23.09
C GLY A 81 -15.70 21.10 -22.02
N GLU A 82 -15.86 20.24 -21.03
CA GLU A 82 -14.82 20.01 -20.05
C GLU A 82 -13.64 19.20 -20.62
N ASN A 83 -12.49 19.51 -20.10
CA ASN A 83 -11.26 18.73 -20.29
C ASN A 83 -10.64 18.41 -18.94
N LEU A 84 -9.71 17.44 -18.92
CA LEU A 84 -9.08 17.00 -17.66
C LEU A 84 -8.39 18.14 -16.89
N THR A 85 -7.78 19.09 -17.60
CA THR A 85 -7.11 20.22 -16.95
C THR A 85 -8.12 21.09 -16.21
N ASN A 86 -9.27 21.39 -16.83
CA ASN A 86 -10.31 22.19 -16.20
C ASN A 86 -10.91 21.47 -14.97
N ILE A 87 -11.16 20.16 -15.10
CA ILE A 87 -11.64 19.35 -13.98
C ILE A 87 -10.65 19.34 -12.82
N PHE A 88 -9.37 19.16 -13.08
CA PHE A 88 -8.33 19.19 -12.03
C PHE A 88 -8.22 20.57 -11.38
N ASN A 89 -8.30 21.65 -12.17
CA ASN A 89 -8.26 23.02 -11.65
C ASN A 89 -9.48 23.35 -10.77
N SER A 90 -10.69 22.85 -11.12
CA SER A 90 -11.88 23.09 -10.30
C SER A 90 -11.80 22.47 -8.91
N TYR A 91 -10.97 21.43 -8.76
CA TYR A 91 -10.66 20.83 -7.45
C TYR A 91 -9.36 21.35 -6.83
N ASN A 92 -8.80 22.44 -7.31
CA ASN A 92 -7.57 23.07 -6.80
C ASN A 92 -6.38 22.11 -6.67
N ILE A 93 -6.25 21.17 -7.63
CA ILE A 93 -5.11 20.26 -7.68
C ILE A 93 -3.84 21.02 -8.06
N ASP A 94 -2.72 20.66 -7.46
CA ASP A 94 -1.40 21.28 -7.74
C ASP A 94 -1.07 21.28 -9.23
N LYS A 95 -0.65 22.43 -9.76
CA LYS A 95 -0.35 22.63 -11.20
C LYS A 95 0.74 21.67 -11.70
N LYS A 96 1.73 21.34 -10.86
CA LYS A 96 2.79 20.39 -11.23
C LYS A 96 2.24 18.98 -11.38
N ASP A 97 1.27 18.61 -10.55
CA ASP A 97 0.59 17.33 -10.64
C ASP A 97 -0.29 17.25 -11.88
N ILE A 98 -1.01 18.32 -12.20
CA ILE A 98 -1.82 18.42 -13.42
C ILE A 98 -0.96 18.22 -14.67
N ALA A 99 0.19 18.90 -14.75
CA ALA A 99 1.10 18.76 -15.88
C ALA A 99 1.64 17.33 -16.03
N LYS A 100 2.09 16.73 -14.92
CA LYS A 100 2.60 15.36 -14.90
C LYS A 100 1.51 14.33 -15.26
N ALA A 101 0.31 14.48 -14.69
CA ALA A 101 -0.83 13.60 -14.96
C ALA A 101 -1.23 13.64 -16.44
N ASN A 102 -1.40 14.84 -16.99
CA ASN A 102 -1.73 15.04 -18.41
C ASN A 102 -0.67 14.43 -19.33
N SER A 103 0.62 14.61 -19.03
CA SER A 103 1.72 14.02 -19.81
C SER A 103 1.61 12.48 -19.88
N LYS A 104 1.25 11.82 -18.79
CA LYS A 104 1.08 10.36 -18.75
C LYS A 104 -0.20 9.90 -19.43
N LEU A 105 -1.30 10.64 -19.25
CA LEU A 105 -2.61 10.29 -19.82
C LEU A 105 -2.67 10.52 -21.33
N LYS A 106 -1.92 11.45 -21.90
CA LYS A 106 -1.83 11.69 -23.35
C LYS A 106 -1.54 10.44 -24.17
N LYS A 107 -0.85 9.45 -23.60
CA LYS A 107 -0.54 8.19 -24.28
C LYS A 107 -1.79 7.32 -24.52
N PHE A 108 -2.84 7.49 -23.73
CA PHE A 108 -4.02 6.63 -23.74
C PHE A 108 -5.30 7.35 -24.19
N ILE A 109 -5.36 8.65 -23.93
CA ILE A 109 -6.54 9.50 -24.24
C ILE A 109 -6.09 10.85 -24.78
N LYS A 110 -6.99 11.49 -25.51
CA LYS A 110 -6.88 12.92 -25.84
C LYS A 110 -7.56 13.71 -24.70
N PRO A 111 -6.79 14.42 -23.82
CA PRO A 111 -7.36 15.07 -22.63
C PRO A 111 -8.48 16.07 -22.92
N ASN A 112 -8.52 16.60 -24.14
CA ASN A 112 -9.54 17.55 -24.60
C ASN A 112 -10.76 16.89 -25.24
N LYS A 113 -10.79 15.54 -25.39
CA LYS A 113 -11.88 14.78 -25.99
C LYS A 113 -12.47 13.81 -25.00
N LEU A 114 -12.99 14.33 -23.90
CA LEU A 114 -13.72 13.53 -22.91
C LEU A 114 -15.16 13.34 -23.37
N LYS A 115 -15.72 12.16 -23.11
CA LYS A 115 -17.12 11.86 -23.42
C LYS A 115 -18.01 12.47 -22.32
N MET A 116 -18.92 13.35 -22.71
CA MET A 116 -19.94 13.90 -21.81
C MET A 116 -20.74 12.78 -21.13
N GLY A 117 -21.10 12.96 -19.88
CA GLY A 117 -21.84 11.99 -19.07
C GLY A 117 -21.00 10.88 -18.47
N THR A 118 -19.71 10.77 -18.86
CA THR A 118 -18.78 9.82 -18.20
C THR A 118 -18.54 10.25 -16.76
N ILE A 119 -18.54 9.28 -15.86
CA ILE A 119 -18.19 9.49 -14.46
C ILE A 119 -16.72 9.13 -14.28
N LEU A 120 -15.95 10.04 -13.74
CA LEU A 120 -14.56 9.81 -13.35
C LEU A 120 -14.42 9.89 -11.84
N ASP A 121 -13.53 9.07 -11.27
CA ASP A 121 -13.24 9.07 -9.86
C ASP A 121 -11.82 9.59 -9.62
N LEU A 122 -11.70 10.48 -8.65
CA LEU A 122 -10.45 11.11 -8.23
C LEU A 122 -10.20 10.80 -6.77
N VAL A 123 -8.96 10.51 -6.44
CA VAL A 123 -8.48 10.51 -5.05
C VAL A 123 -7.44 11.61 -4.93
N ILE A 124 -7.70 12.55 -4.05
CA ILE A 124 -6.85 13.72 -3.79
C ILE A 124 -6.36 13.65 -2.34
N LYS A 125 -5.11 13.99 -2.11
CA LYS A 125 -4.54 14.09 -0.77
C LYS A 125 -4.29 15.55 -0.40
N LYS A 126 -4.82 15.97 0.74
CA LYS A 126 -4.50 17.27 1.34
C LYS A 126 -3.19 17.17 2.11
N ASN A 127 -2.22 17.99 1.74
CA ASN A 127 -0.95 18.10 2.46
C ASN A 127 -1.08 19.00 3.69
N ILE A 128 -0.08 18.94 4.58
CA ILE A 128 0.02 19.81 5.78
C ILE A 128 0.02 21.29 5.37
N SER A 129 0.62 21.61 4.22
CA SER A 129 0.62 22.97 3.63
C SER A 129 -0.73 23.42 3.03
N GLY A 130 -1.77 22.57 3.08
CA GLY A 130 -3.07 22.85 2.48
C GLY A 130 -3.18 22.59 0.99
N THR A 131 -2.06 22.25 0.30
CA THR A 131 -2.07 21.91 -1.13
C THR A 131 -2.74 20.56 -1.37
N LEU A 132 -3.48 20.46 -2.49
CA LEU A 132 -4.18 19.25 -2.90
C LEU A 132 -3.38 18.55 -3.99
N ASN A 133 -2.94 17.33 -3.70
CA ASN A 133 -2.19 16.49 -4.62
C ASN A 133 -3.05 15.37 -5.18
N LEU A 134 -2.96 15.15 -6.50
CA LEU A 134 -3.61 14.02 -7.15
C LEU A 134 -2.91 12.71 -6.77
N ILE A 135 -3.67 11.75 -6.26
CA ILE A 135 -3.16 10.42 -5.91
C ILE A 135 -3.60 9.39 -6.93
N LYS A 136 -4.88 9.43 -7.32
CA LYS A 136 -5.45 8.45 -8.24
C LYS A 136 -6.50 9.10 -9.11
N LEU A 137 -6.57 8.64 -10.36
CA LEU A 137 -7.66 8.92 -11.29
C LEU A 137 -8.13 7.58 -11.87
N ASN A 138 -9.44 7.43 -11.97
CA ASN A 138 -10.08 6.33 -12.67
C ASN A 138 -11.04 6.92 -13.71
N LEU A 139 -10.77 6.67 -14.98
CA LEU A 139 -11.52 7.24 -16.11
C LEU A 139 -12.01 6.14 -17.05
N PRO A 140 -13.30 5.77 -17.01
CA PRO A 140 -13.89 4.89 -17.99
C PRO A 140 -13.99 5.62 -19.33
N THR A 141 -13.36 5.08 -20.38
CA THR A 141 -13.43 5.65 -21.73
C THR A 141 -14.46 4.93 -22.61
N SER A 142 -14.78 3.68 -22.28
CA SER A 142 -15.86 2.90 -22.89
C SER A 142 -16.38 1.86 -21.89
N LYS A 143 -17.43 1.09 -22.28
CA LYS A 143 -17.96 -0.01 -21.45
C LYS A 143 -16.90 -1.06 -21.08
N SER A 144 -15.89 -1.24 -21.93
CA SER A 144 -14.83 -2.24 -21.73
C SER A 144 -13.46 -1.64 -21.41
N ILE A 145 -13.26 -0.33 -21.53
CA ILE A 145 -11.95 0.29 -21.38
C ILE A 145 -11.99 1.31 -20.25
N ASN A 146 -11.11 1.09 -19.29
CA ASN A 146 -10.87 2.00 -18.17
C ASN A 146 -9.39 2.41 -18.14
N ILE A 147 -9.13 3.68 -17.91
CA ILE A 147 -7.79 4.22 -17.73
C ILE A 147 -7.63 4.62 -16.30
N SER A 148 -6.65 4.01 -15.63
CA SER A 148 -6.23 4.39 -14.29
C SER A 148 -4.92 5.16 -14.34
N LEU A 149 -4.81 6.15 -13.48
CA LEU A 149 -3.58 6.86 -13.17
C LEU A 149 -3.36 6.76 -11.67
N ASP A 150 -2.27 6.18 -11.27
CA ASP A 150 -1.92 5.99 -9.86
C ASP A 150 -0.59 6.70 -9.57
N ARG A 151 -0.46 7.31 -8.39
CA ARG A 151 0.80 7.87 -7.90
C ARG A 151 1.57 6.78 -7.16
N ASP A 152 2.80 6.54 -7.59
CA ASP A 152 3.73 5.61 -6.94
C ASP A 152 4.35 6.22 -5.66
N ILE A 153 4.96 5.36 -4.83
CA ILE A 153 5.71 5.74 -3.63
C ILE A 153 6.82 6.76 -3.90
N ASN A 154 7.39 6.73 -5.11
CA ASN A 154 8.40 7.69 -5.61
C ASN A 154 7.80 8.98 -6.16
N ASN A 155 6.53 9.29 -5.89
CA ASN A 155 5.80 10.45 -6.40
C ASN A 155 5.73 10.55 -7.94
N LYS A 156 5.89 9.41 -8.66
CA LYS A 156 5.74 9.33 -10.11
C LYS A 156 4.36 8.82 -10.48
N PHE A 157 3.76 9.38 -11.54
CA PHE A 157 2.49 8.88 -12.07
C PHE A 157 2.71 7.71 -13.02
N ILE A 158 1.91 6.67 -12.82
CA ILE A 158 1.84 5.48 -13.66
C ILE A 158 0.42 5.42 -14.23
N ALA A 159 0.31 5.51 -15.55
CA ALA A 159 -0.96 5.35 -16.25
C ALA A 159 -1.07 3.94 -16.83
N LYS A 160 -2.23 3.29 -16.65
CA LYS A 160 -2.52 1.94 -17.14
C LYS A 160 -3.87 1.94 -17.85
N LYS A 161 -3.97 1.17 -18.94
CA LYS A 161 -5.21 0.86 -19.63
C LYS A 161 -5.68 -0.53 -19.21
N LYS A 162 -6.87 -0.62 -18.62
CA LYS A 162 -7.52 -1.89 -18.26
C LYS A 162 -8.62 -2.17 -19.27
N ILE A 163 -8.60 -3.35 -19.86
CA ILE A 163 -9.63 -3.83 -20.79
C ILE A 163 -10.40 -4.93 -20.08
N THR A 164 -11.71 -4.79 -19.99
CA THR A 164 -12.62 -5.80 -19.45
C THR A 164 -13.34 -6.48 -20.61
N GLN A 165 -13.31 -7.79 -20.66
CA GLN A 165 -14.08 -8.55 -21.66
C GLN A 165 -15.58 -8.35 -21.39
N LEU A 166 -16.32 -8.09 -22.47
CA LEU A 166 -17.77 -7.99 -22.42
C LEU A 166 -18.37 -9.27 -22.99
N PHE A 167 -19.34 -9.82 -22.28
CA PHE A 167 -20.11 -10.97 -22.75
C PHE A 167 -21.53 -10.49 -23.09
N THR A 168 -22.03 -10.87 -24.26
CA THR A 168 -23.42 -10.63 -24.64
C THR A 168 -24.21 -11.87 -24.26
N LYS A 169 -25.26 -11.70 -23.44
CA LYS A 169 -26.23 -12.74 -23.14
C LYS A 169 -27.53 -12.40 -23.90
N LEU A 170 -27.95 -13.28 -24.79
CA LEU A 170 -29.27 -13.20 -25.39
C LEU A 170 -30.30 -13.77 -24.41
N SER A 171 -31.34 -13.02 -24.10
CA SER A 171 -32.47 -13.48 -23.32
C SER A 171 -33.74 -13.32 -24.14
N PHE A 172 -34.54 -14.37 -24.19
CA PHE A 172 -35.87 -14.34 -24.82
C PHE A 172 -36.91 -14.30 -23.71
N SER A 173 -37.96 -13.53 -23.95
CA SER A 173 -39.08 -13.48 -23.06
C SER A 173 -40.34 -13.60 -23.91
N GLU A 174 -41.20 -14.57 -23.59
CA GLU A 174 -42.50 -14.75 -24.22
C GLU A 174 -43.57 -14.26 -23.26
N GLY A 175 -44.57 -13.57 -23.79
CA GLY A 175 -45.71 -13.08 -23.04
C GLY A 175 -47.01 -13.37 -23.79
N ILE A 176 -48.02 -13.83 -23.09
CA ILE A 176 -49.38 -14.03 -23.65
C ILE A 176 -50.17 -12.74 -23.44
N ILE A 177 -50.60 -12.14 -24.54
CA ILE A 177 -51.48 -10.98 -24.50
C ILE A 177 -52.90 -11.47 -24.21
N LYS A 178 -53.40 -11.24 -23.01
CA LYS A 178 -54.74 -11.67 -22.56
C LYS A 178 -55.85 -10.67 -22.91
N LYS A 179 -55.50 -9.44 -23.32
CA LYS A 179 -56.44 -8.41 -23.76
C LYS A 179 -55.91 -7.67 -24.99
N SER A 180 -56.82 -7.10 -25.79
CA SER A 180 -56.43 -6.34 -26.96
C SER A 180 -55.49 -5.18 -26.64
N LEU A 181 -54.50 -4.93 -27.53
CA LEU A 181 -53.61 -3.76 -27.48
C LEU A 181 -54.35 -2.42 -27.70
N TYR A 182 -55.62 -2.49 -28.15
CA TYR A 182 -56.44 -1.33 -28.45
C TYR A 182 -57.74 -1.46 -27.65
N SER A 183 -57.74 -0.97 -26.42
CA SER A 183 -58.96 -0.74 -25.65
C SER A 183 -58.97 0.68 -25.10
#